data_b668c4abe28f55d45dbce701454ded3c
#
_entry.id   b668c4abe28f55d45dbce701454ded3c
#
_cell.length_a   1.000
_cell.length_b   1.000
_cell.length_c   1.000
_cell.angle_alpha   90.00
_cell.angle_beta   90.00
_cell.angle_gamma   90.00
#
_symmetry.space_group_name_H-M   'P 1'
#
loop_
_entity.id
_entity.type
_entity.pdbx_description
1 polymer ?
#
loop_
_entity_poly.entity_id
_entity_poly.type
_entity_poly.pdbx_seq_one_letter_code
_entity_poly.pdbx_strand_id
1 'polypeptide(L)'
;KYKTKSKIDPLNFFSKLSKTNLAPEAFMIRDKNYSIISCSPENLITKKGSNISTKPIAGTVKKTKYLNKIKALSYFRKNLKETKEHNMIVDMERNDLSKICKVGSVKLSKQKIVEEYKDLFHYVSLIKGKLKKNINNYEIIRAMMPGGSVIGCPKINTLNLLNNQEKENRNIYTGSFGYIKFNGDMRFNIIIRSILNFKNVSEISVASGVVVDSNANHEFNENFLKAKALIDLFK
;
A
#
# COMPACT_ATOMS: atom_id res chain seq x y z
N LYS A 1 -4.68 7.95 14.04
CA LYS A 1 -3.26 7.96 14.39
C LYS A 1 -3.05 7.49 15.81
N TYR A 2 -1.99 6.70 16.04
CA TYR A 2 -1.50 6.30 17.35
C TYR A 2 -0.17 6.98 17.57
N LYS A 3 -0.02 7.67 18.70
CA LYS A 3 1.23 8.37 19.07
C LYS A 3 1.68 7.88 20.44
N THR A 4 2.97 7.60 20.58
CA THR A 4 3.57 7.23 21.86
C THR A 4 4.93 7.89 22.03
N LYS A 5 5.26 8.29 23.27
CA LYS A 5 6.55 8.86 23.63
C LYS A 5 7.44 7.72 24.15
N SER A 6 8.34 7.26 23.32
CA SER A 6 9.20 6.13 23.63
C SER A 6 10.53 6.22 22.86
N LYS A 7 11.62 5.98 23.55
CA LYS A 7 12.92 5.75 22.90
C LYS A 7 12.88 4.32 22.34
N ILE A 8 13.02 4.20 21.03
CA ILE A 8 13.04 2.91 20.35
C ILE A 8 14.41 2.62 19.77
N ASP A 9 14.76 1.34 19.66
CA ASP A 9 15.82 0.88 18.76
C ASP A 9 15.20 0.47 17.42
N PRO A 10 15.39 1.26 16.35
CA PRO A 10 14.77 0.99 15.06
C PRO A 10 15.18 -0.35 14.46
N LEU A 11 16.42 -0.79 14.67
CA LEU A 11 16.93 -2.05 14.14
C LEU A 11 16.24 -3.25 14.83
N ASN A 12 16.12 -3.20 16.14
CA ASN A 12 15.42 -4.22 16.91
C ASN A 12 13.93 -4.29 16.50
N PHE A 13 13.27 -3.13 16.38
CA PHE A 13 11.89 -3.06 15.94
C PHE A 13 11.71 -3.63 14.54
N PHE A 14 12.56 -3.25 13.59
CA PHE A 14 12.53 -3.78 12.24
C PHE A 14 12.76 -5.30 12.21
N SER A 15 13.74 -5.79 12.98
CA SER A 15 14.03 -7.24 13.11
C SER A 15 12.84 -8.01 13.65
N LYS A 16 12.20 -7.52 14.72
CA LYS A 16 10.98 -8.13 15.26
C LYS A 16 9.84 -8.12 14.26
N LEU A 17 9.60 -6.96 13.62
CA LEU A 17 8.52 -6.78 12.66
C LEU A 17 8.69 -7.66 11.42
N SER A 18 9.91 -7.77 10.89
CA SER A 18 10.21 -8.62 9.72
C SER A 18 10.04 -10.12 10.00
N LYS A 19 10.24 -10.55 11.25
CA LYS A 19 10.00 -11.94 11.67
C LYS A 19 8.51 -12.26 11.83
N THR A 20 7.75 -11.32 12.31
CA THR A 20 6.31 -11.51 12.62
C THR A 20 5.41 -11.14 11.46
N ASN A 21 5.78 -10.15 10.65
CA ASN A 21 4.96 -9.62 9.58
C ASN A 21 5.82 -9.33 8.33
N LEU A 22 6.41 -10.38 7.74
CA LEU A 22 7.22 -10.27 6.54
C LEU A 22 6.37 -9.75 5.37
N ALA A 23 6.74 -8.60 4.84
CA ALA A 23 6.08 -7.98 3.71
C ALA A 23 7.07 -7.72 2.56
N PRO A 24 6.63 -7.81 1.28
CA PRO A 24 7.52 -7.75 0.13
C PRO A 24 8.18 -6.39 -0.10
N GLU A 25 7.62 -5.34 0.45
CA GLU A 25 8.11 -3.96 0.33
C GLU A 25 8.55 -3.41 1.70
N ALA A 26 9.04 -4.29 2.58
CA ALA A 26 9.56 -3.88 3.88
C ALA A 26 10.85 -3.08 3.72
N PHE A 27 11.00 -2.03 4.53
CA PHE A 27 12.20 -1.21 4.55
C PHE A 27 12.40 -0.54 5.92
N MET A 28 13.61 -0.10 6.17
CA MET A 28 13.96 0.73 7.31
C MET A 28 14.86 1.88 6.86
N ILE A 29 14.57 3.08 7.37
CA ILE A 29 15.46 4.25 7.28
C ILE A 29 15.83 4.64 8.71
N ARG A 30 17.09 4.95 8.91
CA ARG A 30 17.59 5.48 10.17
C ARG A 30 18.48 6.69 9.90
N ASP A 31 18.16 7.77 10.55
CA ASP A 31 18.97 8.99 10.55
C ASP A 31 19.16 9.47 12.01
N LYS A 32 19.90 10.55 12.20
CA LYS A 32 20.24 11.11 13.52
C LYS A 32 18.99 11.42 14.38
N ASN A 33 17.98 12.01 13.76
CA ASN A 33 16.77 12.52 14.45
C ASN A 33 15.51 11.75 14.16
N TYR A 34 15.50 10.88 13.15
CA TYR A 34 14.31 10.13 12.77
C TYR A 34 14.62 8.72 12.30
N SER A 35 13.62 7.89 12.38
CA SER A 35 13.63 6.58 11.74
C SER A 35 12.25 6.23 11.19
N ILE A 36 12.25 5.45 10.12
CA ILE A 36 11.05 4.90 9.52
C ILE A 36 11.21 3.38 9.48
N ILE A 37 10.25 2.69 10.06
CA ILE A 37 10.20 1.23 10.10
C ILE A 37 8.93 0.81 9.38
N SER A 38 9.03 0.05 8.30
CA SER A 38 7.91 -0.26 7.44
C SER A 38 7.86 -1.74 7.07
N CYS A 39 6.66 -2.32 7.14
CA CYS A 39 6.32 -3.62 6.55
C CYS A 39 5.20 -3.44 5.53
N SER A 40 5.42 -2.55 4.57
CA SER A 40 4.45 -2.32 3.50
C SER A 40 4.28 -3.57 2.63
N PRO A 41 3.04 -4.00 2.37
CA PRO A 41 2.78 -5.10 1.45
C PRO A 41 2.67 -4.64 0.00
N GLU A 42 2.53 -3.33 -0.27
CA GLU A 42 2.01 -2.82 -1.52
C GLU A 42 3.09 -2.17 -2.40
N ASN A 43 3.21 -2.69 -3.61
CA ASN A 43 4.08 -2.16 -4.65
C ASN A 43 3.31 -1.19 -5.55
N LEU A 44 3.76 0.07 -5.59
CA LEU A 44 3.18 1.10 -6.44
C LEU A 44 3.77 1.09 -7.85
N ILE A 45 5.09 1.01 -7.96
CA ILE A 45 5.79 1.08 -9.25
C ILE A 45 6.90 0.03 -9.27
N THR A 46 6.91 -0.77 -10.33
CA THR A 46 8.08 -1.53 -10.75
C THR A 46 8.32 -1.28 -12.22
N LYS A 47 9.48 -0.68 -12.56
CA LYS A 47 9.92 -0.44 -13.93
C LYS A 47 11.19 -1.23 -14.20
N LYS A 48 11.21 -1.93 -15.34
CA LYS A 48 12.40 -2.61 -15.90
C LYS A 48 12.47 -2.32 -17.40
N GLY A 49 13.47 -1.52 -17.78
CA GLY A 49 13.56 -0.98 -19.14
C GLY A 49 12.28 -0.22 -19.52
N SER A 50 11.64 -0.59 -20.62
CA SER A 50 10.37 0.01 -21.05
C SER A 50 9.11 -0.61 -20.42
N ASN A 51 9.24 -1.67 -19.62
CA ASN A 51 8.10 -2.31 -18.99
C ASN A 51 7.84 -1.70 -17.62
N ILE A 52 6.58 -1.41 -17.33
CA ILE A 52 6.13 -0.90 -16.04
C ILE A 52 4.99 -1.75 -15.51
N SER A 53 4.92 -1.87 -14.20
CA SER A 53 3.80 -2.56 -13.53
C SER A 53 3.49 -1.94 -12.17
N THR A 54 2.25 -2.13 -11.74
CA THR A 54 1.75 -1.85 -10.40
C THR A 54 0.99 -3.05 -9.88
N LYS A 55 0.96 -3.22 -8.56
CA LYS A 55 0.33 -4.39 -7.92
C LYS A 55 -0.55 -3.95 -6.75
N PRO A 56 -1.76 -3.45 -7.04
CA PRO A 56 -2.70 -3.06 -6.01
C PRO A 56 -3.18 -4.25 -5.18
N ILE A 57 -3.39 -3.97 -3.90
CA ILE A 57 -3.97 -4.88 -2.92
C ILE A 57 -5.30 -4.29 -2.48
N ALA A 58 -6.37 -5.09 -2.61
CA ALA A 58 -7.65 -4.80 -1.99
C ALA A 58 -8.16 -6.07 -1.32
N GLY A 59 -8.38 -5.98 -0.04
CA GLY A 59 -8.80 -7.13 0.75
C GLY A 59 -7.63 -7.90 1.39
N THR A 60 -7.81 -8.13 2.68
CA THR A 60 -6.88 -8.89 3.51
C THR A 60 -7.68 -9.78 4.44
N VAL A 61 -7.33 -11.05 4.50
CA VAL A 61 -7.93 -11.98 5.45
C VAL A 61 -6.84 -12.74 6.21
N LYS A 62 -7.03 -12.88 7.52
CA LYS A 62 -6.11 -13.62 8.37
C LYS A 62 -6.17 -15.11 8.06
N LYS A 63 -5.02 -15.75 7.96
CA LYS A 63 -4.95 -17.22 7.86
C LYS A 63 -5.46 -17.85 9.15
N THR A 64 -6.26 -18.87 8.95
CA THR A 64 -6.71 -19.75 10.04
C THR A 64 -6.45 -21.20 9.66
N LYS A 65 -6.52 -22.10 10.62
CA LYS A 65 -6.36 -23.55 10.39
C LYS A 65 -7.32 -24.10 9.31
N TYR A 66 -8.46 -23.43 9.11
CA TYR A 66 -9.51 -23.86 8.19
C TYR A 66 -9.58 -23.06 6.88
N LEU A 67 -8.78 -21.99 6.76
CA LEU A 67 -8.77 -21.09 5.60
C LEU A 67 -7.53 -21.32 4.75
N ASN A 68 -7.70 -21.99 3.61
CA ASN A 68 -6.66 -22.13 2.60
C ASN A 68 -6.85 -21.10 1.47
N LYS A 69 -5.92 -21.06 0.53
CA LYS A 69 -5.91 -20.13 -0.60
C LYS A 69 -7.19 -20.18 -1.46
N ILE A 70 -7.75 -21.36 -1.68
CA ILE A 70 -8.97 -21.55 -2.48
C ILE A 70 -10.17 -20.96 -1.75
N LYS A 71 -10.30 -21.27 -0.46
CA LYS A 71 -11.38 -20.72 0.38
C LYS A 71 -11.26 -19.20 0.53
N ALA A 72 -10.03 -18.68 0.66
CA ALA A 72 -9.78 -17.23 0.69
C ALA A 72 -10.22 -16.56 -0.62
N LEU A 73 -9.92 -17.16 -1.78
CA LEU A 73 -10.38 -16.66 -3.06
C LEU A 73 -11.91 -16.66 -3.16
N SER A 74 -12.57 -17.73 -2.71
CA SER A 74 -14.03 -17.81 -2.67
C SER A 74 -14.63 -16.75 -1.74
N TYR A 75 -14.02 -16.53 -0.57
CA TYR A 75 -14.42 -15.48 0.36
C TYR A 75 -14.40 -14.11 -0.29
N PHE A 76 -13.26 -13.71 -0.90
CA PHE A 76 -13.14 -12.42 -1.57
C PHE A 76 -14.13 -12.25 -2.73
N ARG A 77 -14.35 -13.29 -3.54
CA ARG A 77 -15.30 -13.25 -4.67
C ARG A 77 -16.75 -13.08 -4.24
N LYS A 78 -17.13 -13.65 -3.10
CA LYS A 78 -18.47 -13.51 -2.52
C LYS A 78 -18.68 -12.18 -1.81
N ASN A 79 -17.62 -11.53 -1.37
CA ASN A 79 -17.70 -10.24 -0.71
C ASN A 79 -17.81 -9.13 -1.76
N LEU A 80 -19.04 -8.64 -1.98
CA LEU A 80 -19.34 -7.61 -2.97
C LEU A 80 -18.59 -6.30 -2.70
N LYS A 81 -18.42 -5.91 -1.42
CA LYS A 81 -17.67 -4.71 -1.03
C LYS A 81 -16.20 -4.82 -1.48
N GLU A 82 -15.51 -5.88 -1.09
CA GLU A 82 -14.12 -6.12 -1.46
C GLU A 82 -13.93 -6.18 -2.98
N THR A 83 -14.87 -6.79 -3.67
CA THR A 83 -14.84 -6.91 -5.14
C THR A 83 -15.04 -5.56 -5.83
N LYS A 84 -15.98 -4.72 -5.36
CA LYS A 84 -16.22 -3.37 -5.89
C LYS A 84 -15.03 -2.46 -5.65
N GLU A 85 -14.49 -2.45 -4.41
CA GLU A 85 -13.30 -1.67 -4.04
C GLU A 85 -12.10 -2.06 -4.89
N HIS A 86 -11.85 -3.38 -5.03
CA HIS A 86 -10.75 -3.88 -5.84
C HIS A 86 -10.86 -3.46 -7.32
N ASN A 87 -12.06 -3.56 -7.91
CA ASN A 87 -12.30 -3.12 -9.29
C ASN A 87 -12.00 -1.63 -9.45
N MET A 88 -12.49 -0.79 -8.53
CA MET A 88 -12.27 0.65 -8.54
C MET A 88 -10.76 0.98 -8.50
N ILE A 89 -10.00 0.35 -7.61
CA ILE A 89 -8.56 0.55 -7.49
C ILE A 89 -7.84 0.10 -8.77
N VAL A 90 -8.17 -1.07 -9.29
CA VAL A 90 -7.59 -1.60 -10.53
C VAL A 90 -7.83 -0.66 -11.71
N ASP A 91 -9.05 -0.16 -11.89
CA ASP A 91 -9.38 0.74 -13.00
C ASP A 91 -8.68 2.09 -12.87
N MET A 92 -8.53 2.60 -11.66
CA MET A 92 -7.79 3.82 -11.40
C MET A 92 -6.30 3.66 -11.72
N GLU A 93 -5.65 2.58 -11.29
CA GLU A 93 -4.24 2.34 -11.60
C GLU A 93 -4.00 2.02 -13.09
N ARG A 94 -4.96 1.39 -13.77
CA ARG A 94 -4.94 1.27 -15.23
C ARG A 94 -5.00 2.63 -15.92
N ASN A 95 -5.84 3.53 -15.44
CA ASN A 95 -5.94 4.89 -15.94
C ASN A 95 -4.61 5.65 -15.75
N ASP A 96 -3.99 5.54 -14.57
CA ASP A 96 -2.69 6.18 -14.30
C ASP A 96 -1.59 5.67 -15.23
N LEU A 97 -1.47 4.35 -15.39
CA LEU A 97 -0.53 3.76 -16.34
C LEU A 97 -0.82 4.18 -17.79
N SER A 98 -2.08 4.35 -18.16
CA SER A 98 -2.46 4.73 -19.54
C SER A 98 -1.95 6.12 -19.95
N LYS A 99 -1.72 7.01 -18.98
CA LYS A 99 -1.15 8.35 -19.24
C LYS A 99 0.28 8.27 -19.80
N ILE A 100 1.07 7.30 -19.34
CA ILE A 100 2.50 7.15 -19.63
C ILE A 100 2.84 5.94 -20.51
N CYS A 101 1.91 5.04 -20.73
CA CYS A 101 2.10 3.84 -21.53
C CYS A 101 1.60 4.00 -22.96
N LYS A 102 2.14 3.18 -23.87
CA LYS A 102 1.66 3.07 -25.26
C LYS A 102 0.19 2.65 -25.27
N VAL A 103 -0.57 3.20 -26.20
CA VAL A 103 -1.98 2.84 -26.41
C VAL A 103 -2.10 1.32 -26.59
N GLY A 104 -3.08 0.70 -25.94
CA GLY A 104 -3.34 -0.73 -25.99
C GLY A 104 -2.34 -1.62 -25.22
N SER A 105 -1.27 -1.04 -24.61
CA SER A 105 -0.26 -1.82 -23.91
C SER A 105 -0.60 -2.09 -22.43
N VAL A 106 -1.50 -1.30 -21.85
CA VAL A 106 -1.91 -1.49 -20.45
C VAL A 106 -2.84 -2.69 -20.35
N LYS A 107 -2.40 -3.73 -19.65
CA LYS A 107 -3.12 -4.99 -19.53
C LYS A 107 -3.17 -5.45 -18.09
N LEU A 108 -4.28 -6.02 -17.70
CA LEU A 108 -4.44 -6.75 -16.44
C LEU A 108 -3.82 -8.14 -16.60
N SER A 109 -2.57 -8.28 -16.19
CA SER A 109 -1.76 -9.50 -16.38
C SER A 109 -2.18 -10.63 -15.44
N LYS A 110 -2.56 -10.28 -14.21
CA LYS A 110 -3.17 -11.20 -13.24
C LYS A 110 -4.34 -10.49 -12.58
N GLN A 111 -5.49 -11.10 -12.62
CA GLN A 111 -6.71 -10.52 -12.09
C GLN A 111 -7.18 -11.28 -10.88
N LYS A 112 -7.40 -10.56 -9.77
CA LYS A 112 -8.10 -11.09 -8.60
C LYS A 112 -7.54 -12.44 -8.13
N ILE A 113 -6.23 -12.48 -7.93
CA ILE A 113 -5.55 -13.65 -7.36
C ILE A 113 -5.36 -13.48 -5.85
N VAL A 114 -5.25 -14.58 -5.16
CA VAL A 114 -4.87 -14.58 -3.75
C VAL A 114 -3.38 -14.83 -3.63
N GLU A 115 -2.66 -13.89 -3.04
CA GLU A 115 -1.28 -14.10 -2.59
C GLU A 115 -1.28 -14.52 -1.12
N GLU A 116 -0.50 -15.55 -0.84
CA GLU A 116 -0.36 -16.12 0.49
C GLU A 116 0.91 -15.60 1.14
N TYR A 117 0.75 -15.05 2.36
CA TYR A 117 1.82 -14.63 3.24
C TYR A 117 1.81 -15.50 4.51
N LYS A 118 2.76 -15.30 5.40
CA LYS A 118 2.89 -16.11 6.62
C LYS A 118 1.56 -16.24 7.37
N ASP A 119 0.90 -15.11 7.67
CA ASP A 119 -0.29 -15.07 8.52
C ASP A 119 -1.53 -14.49 7.83
N LEU A 120 -1.42 -14.15 6.53
CA LEU A 120 -2.44 -13.42 5.79
C LEU A 120 -2.61 -13.96 4.37
N PHE A 121 -3.80 -13.77 3.83
CA PHE A 121 -4.08 -13.81 2.40
C PHE A 121 -4.42 -12.41 1.92
N HIS A 122 -3.79 -11.99 0.81
CA HIS A 122 -4.10 -10.74 0.14
C HIS A 122 -4.77 -10.99 -1.20
N TYR A 123 -5.80 -10.18 -1.48
CA TYR A 123 -6.47 -10.15 -2.78
C TYR A 123 -5.80 -9.12 -3.67
N VAL A 124 -5.13 -9.55 -4.72
CA VAL A 124 -4.26 -8.70 -5.52
C VAL A 124 -4.55 -8.81 -7.01
N SER A 125 -4.19 -7.77 -7.74
CA SER A 125 -4.11 -7.80 -9.20
C SER A 125 -2.74 -7.28 -9.66
N LEU A 126 -2.32 -7.66 -10.86
CA LEU A 126 -1.08 -7.19 -11.47
C LEU A 126 -1.41 -6.51 -12.80
N ILE A 127 -1.15 -5.22 -12.87
CA ILE A 127 -1.34 -4.40 -14.07
C ILE A 127 0.03 -4.12 -14.66
N LYS A 128 0.16 -4.31 -15.97
CA LYS A 128 1.40 -4.09 -16.71
C LYS A 128 1.15 -3.17 -17.88
N GLY A 129 2.18 -2.40 -18.25
CA GLY A 129 2.17 -1.56 -19.43
C GLY A 129 3.55 -1.43 -20.06
N LYS A 130 3.61 -0.91 -21.26
CA LYS A 130 4.84 -0.57 -21.97
C LYS A 130 4.92 0.95 -22.13
N LEU A 131 5.95 1.57 -21.57
CA LEU A 131 6.13 3.02 -21.59
C LEU A 131 6.18 3.57 -23.01
N LYS A 132 5.64 4.76 -23.22
CA LYS A 132 5.87 5.57 -24.43
C LYS A 132 7.36 5.88 -24.57
N LYS A 133 7.81 6.24 -25.76
CA LYS A 133 9.16 6.78 -25.96
C LYS A 133 9.29 8.12 -25.19
N ASN A 134 10.49 8.37 -24.67
CA ASN A 134 10.87 9.64 -24.02
C ASN A 134 10.15 9.95 -22.69
N ILE A 135 9.46 8.98 -22.08
CA ILE A 135 8.93 9.13 -20.72
C ILE A 135 10.10 9.03 -19.72
N ASN A 136 10.31 10.10 -18.96
CA ASN A 136 11.34 10.15 -17.92
C ASN A 136 10.81 9.66 -16.56
N ASN A 137 11.70 9.50 -15.58
CA ASN A 137 11.35 8.99 -14.27
C ASN A 137 10.42 9.92 -13.48
N TYR A 138 10.53 11.24 -13.67
CA TYR A 138 9.64 12.21 -13.02
C TYR A 138 8.20 12.06 -13.53
N GLU A 139 8.03 11.91 -14.82
CA GLU A 139 6.69 11.72 -15.43
C GLU A 139 6.02 10.44 -14.92
N ILE A 140 6.81 9.37 -14.71
CA ILE A 140 6.29 8.13 -14.14
C ILE A 140 5.80 8.38 -12.72
N ILE A 141 6.62 9.00 -11.87
CA ILE A 141 6.26 9.31 -10.49
C ILE A 141 5.02 10.20 -10.45
N ARG A 142 4.99 11.25 -11.26
CA ARG A 142 3.85 12.20 -11.35
C ARG A 142 2.55 11.53 -11.79
N ALA A 143 2.62 10.56 -12.69
CA ALA A 143 1.42 9.85 -13.16
C ALA A 143 0.86 8.88 -12.10
N MET A 144 1.76 8.22 -11.35
CA MET A 144 1.39 7.17 -10.42
C MET A 144 1.10 7.69 -9.01
N MET A 145 1.71 8.80 -8.60
CA MET A 145 1.51 9.35 -7.25
C MET A 145 0.45 10.46 -7.23
N PRO A 146 -0.25 10.56 -6.08
CA PRO A 146 -0.32 9.59 -4.99
C PRO A 146 -1.00 8.28 -5.42
N GLY A 147 -0.66 7.18 -4.72
CA GLY A 147 -1.23 5.86 -5.02
C GLY A 147 -2.76 5.86 -4.89
N GLY A 148 -3.42 5.24 -5.85
CA GLY A 148 -4.87 5.23 -5.91
C GLY A 148 -5.53 4.50 -4.77
N SER A 149 -4.97 3.38 -4.35
CA SER A 149 -5.46 2.55 -3.26
C SER A 149 -5.52 3.26 -1.90
N VAL A 150 -4.75 4.34 -1.72
CA VAL A 150 -4.67 5.08 -0.44
C VAL A 150 -5.30 6.47 -0.49
N ILE A 151 -5.72 6.91 -1.67
CA ILE A 151 -6.42 8.20 -1.86
C ILE A 151 -7.89 7.96 -2.17
N GLY A 152 -8.20 7.16 -3.17
CA GLY A 152 -9.56 6.92 -3.65
C GLY A 152 -9.79 7.50 -5.04
N CYS A 153 -11.01 7.36 -5.54
CA CYS A 153 -11.40 7.68 -6.92
C CYS A 153 -12.68 8.55 -6.92
N PRO A 154 -12.74 9.61 -7.76
CA PRO A 154 -11.70 10.19 -8.61
C PRO A 154 -10.62 10.91 -7.80
N LYS A 155 -9.32 10.71 -8.15
CA LYS A 155 -8.18 11.18 -7.33
C LYS A 155 -8.28 12.65 -6.89
N ILE A 156 -8.49 13.58 -7.83
CA ILE A 156 -8.50 15.03 -7.55
C ILE A 156 -9.63 15.37 -6.57
N ASN A 157 -10.83 14.89 -6.82
CA ASN A 157 -11.97 15.17 -5.95
C ASN A 157 -11.76 14.59 -4.55
N THR A 158 -11.24 13.35 -4.49
CA THR A 158 -11.00 12.70 -3.19
C THR A 158 -9.88 13.40 -2.42
N LEU A 159 -8.82 13.87 -3.08
CA LEU A 159 -7.79 14.69 -2.44
C LEU A 159 -8.36 15.97 -1.82
N ASN A 160 -9.25 16.66 -2.54
CA ASN A 160 -9.92 17.85 -2.02
C ASN A 160 -10.80 17.53 -0.80
N LEU A 161 -11.56 16.42 -0.86
CA LEU A 161 -12.37 15.97 0.26
C LEU A 161 -11.51 15.60 1.47
N LEU A 162 -10.44 14.85 1.27
CA LEU A 162 -9.51 14.46 2.34
C LEU A 162 -8.84 15.67 2.98
N ASN A 163 -8.42 16.65 2.19
CA ASN A 163 -7.82 17.89 2.70
C ASN A 163 -8.79 18.67 3.60
N ASN A 164 -10.09 18.60 3.33
CA ASN A 164 -11.11 19.25 4.15
C ASN A 164 -11.50 18.43 5.40
N GLN A 165 -11.39 17.11 5.33
CA GLN A 165 -11.82 16.20 6.40
C GLN A 165 -10.70 15.85 7.39
N GLU A 166 -9.48 15.69 6.92
CA GLU A 166 -8.34 15.31 7.75
C GLU A 166 -7.79 16.54 8.50
N LYS A 167 -7.86 16.48 9.83
CA LYS A 167 -7.39 17.59 10.70
C LYS A 167 -5.87 17.61 10.86
N GLU A 168 -5.19 16.51 10.54
CA GLU A 168 -3.74 16.38 10.69
C GLU A 168 -3.10 15.93 9.38
N ASN A 169 -1.92 16.44 9.11
CA ASN A 169 -1.12 16.01 7.95
C ASN A 169 -0.78 14.52 8.03
N ARG A 170 -0.79 13.85 6.89
CA ARG A 170 -0.40 12.44 6.77
C ARG A 170 1.10 12.20 6.94
N ASN A 171 1.92 13.24 6.83
CA ASN A 171 3.40 13.16 6.83
C ASN A 171 3.87 12.18 5.75
N ILE A 172 4.65 11.15 6.15
CA ILE A 172 5.11 10.08 5.25
C ILE A 172 4.03 9.04 4.92
N TYR A 173 2.96 8.97 5.72
CA TYR A 173 1.89 8.00 5.55
C TYR A 173 1.20 8.18 4.20
N THR A 174 1.01 7.10 3.46
CA THR A 174 0.50 7.07 2.08
C THR A 174 1.41 7.70 1.01
N GLY A 175 2.61 8.14 1.40
CA GLY A 175 3.67 8.47 0.49
C GLY A 175 4.29 7.22 -0.16
N SER A 176 5.50 7.37 -0.67
CA SER A 176 6.20 6.28 -1.34
C SER A 176 7.68 6.29 -1.00
N PHE A 177 8.26 5.11 -0.83
CA PHE A 177 9.68 4.91 -0.68
C PHE A 177 10.17 3.90 -1.72
N GLY A 178 11.37 4.16 -2.26
CA GLY A 178 11.90 3.26 -3.28
C GLY A 178 13.26 3.70 -3.77
N TYR A 179 13.65 3.18 -4.92
CA TYR A 179 14.92 3.49 -5.54
C TYR A 179 14.80 3.59 -7.06
N ILE A 180 15.75 4.32 -7.64
CA ILE A 180 15.99 4.40 -9.08
C ILE A 180 17.44 3.97 -9.30
N LYS A 181 17.63 2.97 -10.16
CA LYS A 181 18.96 2.47 -10.55
C LYS A 181 19.58 3.39 -11.61
N PHE A 182 20.89 3.32 -11.78
CA PHE A 182 21.61 4.06 -12.82
C PHE A 182 21.12 3.77 -14.24
N ASN A 183 20.62 2.57 -14.51
CA ASN A 183 20.00 2.22 -15.80
C ASN A 183 18.55 2.73 -15.94
N GLY A 184 18.04 3.47 -14.97
CA GLY A 184 16.68 4.01 -14.96
C GLY A 184 15.59 3.03 -14.51
N ASP A 185 15.92 1.78 -14.16
CA ASP A 185 14.96 0.89 -13.52
C ASP A 185 14.58 1.42 -12.15
N MET A 186 13.33 1.24 -11.75
CA MET A 186 12.86 1.74 -10.47
C MET A 186 11.90 0.78 -9.77
N ARG A 187 11.84 0.90 -8.45
CA ARG A 187 10.85 0.25 -7.60
C ARG A 187 10.44 1.18 -6.48
N PHE A 188 9.13 1.38 -6.33
CA PHE A 188 8.52 2.20 -5.29
C PHE A 188 7.36 1.46 -4.66
N ASN A 189 7.25 1.56 -3.34
CA ASN A 189 6.13 1.05 -2.57
C ASN A 189 5.14 2.16 -2.19
N ILE A 190 4.07 1.80 -1.48
CA ILE A 190 3.23 2.74 -0.73
C ILE A 190 3.63 2.64 0.75
N ILE A 191 3.85 3.77 1.41
CA ILE A 191 4.21 3.80 2.84
C ILE A 191 2.94 3.63 3.67
N ILE A 192 2.65 2.39 3.99
CA ILE A 192 1.60 1.95 4.92
C ILE A 192 2.18 0.91 5.87
N ARG A 193 1.49 0.61 6.97
CA ARG A 193 1.98 -0.31 8.00
C ARG A 193 3.39 0.07 8.48
N SER A 194 3.54 1.34 8.85
CA SER A 194 4.82 1.95 9.15
C SER A 194 4.78 2.70 10.47
N ILE A 195 5.94 2.76 11.12
CA ILE A 195 6.20 3.59 12.29
C ILE A 195 7.12 4.71 11.85
N LEU A 196 6.73 5.95 12.06
CA LEU A 196 7.61 7.11 12.01
C LEU A 196 8.02 7.46 13.44
N ASN A 197 9.31 7.40 13.74
CA ASN A 197 9.85 7.92 15.00
C ASN A 197 10.61 9.20 14.73
N PHE A 198 10.27 10.26 15.45
CA PHE A 198 10.96 11.54 15.40
C PHE A 198 11.16 12.07 16.82
N LYS A 199 12.40 12.31 17.21
CA LYS A 199 12.77 12.83 18.55
C LYS A 199 12.07 12.07 19.69
N ASN A 200 12.12 10.75 19.66
CA ASN A 200 11.48 9.85 20.65
C ASN A 200 9.94 9.85 20.66
N VAL A 201 9.29 10.45 19.67
CA VAL A 201 7.85 10.32 19.46
C VAL A 201 7.63 9.38 18.28
N SER A 202 6.94 8.28 18.50
CA SER A 202 6.55 7.32 17.47
C SER A 202 5.10 7.56 17.05
N GLU A 203 4.88 7.62 15.73
CA GLU A 203 3.57 7.76 15.11
C GLU A 203 3.27 6.56 14.22
N ILE A 204 2.09 5.98 14.37
CA ILE A 204 1.52 4.95 13.49
C ILE A 204 0.23 5.52 12.90
N SER A 205 0.17 5.61 11.57
CA SER A 205 -1.02 6.04 10.85
C SER A 205 -1.66 4.86 10.14
N VAL A 206 -2.98 4.76 10.22
CA VAL A 206 -3.79 3.75 9.54
C VAL A 206 -5.07 4.37 9.01
N ALA A 207 -5.61 3.79 7.95
CA ALA A 207 -6.91 4.16 7.39
C ALA A 207 -7.55 2.96 6.69
N SER A 208 -8.86 3.05 6.44
CA SER A 208 -9.64 2.11 5.65
C SER A 208 -10.18 2.80 4.41
N GLY A 209 -10.45 2.01 3.36
CA GLY A 209 -11.24 2.43 2.23
C GLY A 209 -12.71 2.55 2.64
N VAL A 210 -13.33 3.69 2.38
CA VAL A 210 -14.75 3.91 2.68
C VAL A 210 -15.51 3.97 1.37
N VAL A 211 -16.50 3.12 1.24
CA VAL A 211 -17.44 3.04 0.12
C VAL A 211 -18.87 3.14 0.64
N VAL A 212 -19.84 3.28 -0.25
CA VAL A 212 -21.26 3.43 0.14
C VAL A 212 -21.75 2.29 1.05
N ASP A 213 -21.24 1.08 0.82
CA ASP A 213 -21.62 -0.12 1.57
C ASP A 213 -20.78 -0.31 2.87
N SER A 214 -19.92 0.65 3.25
CA SER A 214 -19.07 0.56 4.45
C SER A 214 -19.86 0.79 5.74
N ASN A 215 -19.54 -0.01 6.76
CA ASN A 215 -20.03 0.16 8.13
C ASN A 215 -18.93 0.79 8.99
N ALA A 216 -19.22 1.92 9.65
CA ALA A 216 -18.23 2.70 10.41
C ALA A 216 -17.51 1.89 11.50
N ASN A 217 -18.23 1.08 12.27
CA ASN A 217 -17.64 0.24 13.32
C ASN A 217 -16.74 -0.85 12.75
N HIS A 218 -17.12 -1.42 11.62
CA HIS A 218 -16.30 -2.43 10.95
C HIS A 218 -14.99 -1.82 10.43
N GLU A 219 -15.06 -0.65 9.77
CA GLU A 219 -13.87 0.07 9.27
C GLU A 219 -12.95 0.51 10.41
N PHE A 220 -13.52 0.95 11.53
CA PHE A 220 -12.74 1.31 12.72
C PHE A 220 -11.98 0.10 13.28
N ASN A 221 -12.64 -1.04 13.42
CA ASN A 221 -12.02 -2.28 13.89
C ASN A 221 -10.94 -2.79 12.92
N GLU A 222 -11.15 -2.66 11.62
CA GLU A 222 -10.15 -2.99 10.60
C GLU A 222 -8.89 -2.13 10.74
N ASN A 223 -9.05 -0.83 11.01
CA ASN A 223 -7.92 0.07 11.29
C ASN A 223 -7.11 -0.38 12.51
N PHE A 224 -7.78 -0.82 13.56
CA PHE A 224 -7.10 -1.35 14.74
C PHE A 224 -6.32 -2.63 14.42
N LEU A 225 -6.91 -3.54 13.66
CA LEU A 225 -6.24 -4.77 13.20
C LEU A 225 -5.01 -4.47 12.34
N LYS A 226 -5.10 -3.48 11.45
CA LYS A 226 -3.96 -3.03 10.61
C LYS A 226 -2.81 -2.44 11.45
N ALA A 227 -3.11 -1.78 12.56
CA ALA A 227 -2.12 -1.18 13.46
C ALA A 227 -1.53 -2.18 14.47
N LYS A 228 -2.25 -3.26 14.77
CA LYS A 228 -1.96 -4.15 15.90
C LYS A 228 -0.51 -4.64 15.94
N ALA A 229 0.01 -5.17 14.83
CA ALA A 229 1.38 -5.68 14.76
C ALA A 229 2.44 -4.61 15.04
N LEU A 230 2.15 -3.35 14.74
CA LEU A 230 3.04 -2.22 15.01
C LEU A 230 2.92 -1.76 16.46
N ILE A 231 1.71 -1.72 17.00
CA ILE A 231 1.45 -1.34 18.40
C ILE A 231 2.06 -2.38 19.37
N ASP A 232 1.98 -3.66 19.04
CA ASP A 232 2.51 -4.75 19.87
C ASP A 232 4.05 -4.71 20.01
N LEU A 233 4.77 -3.96 19.15
CA LEU A 233 6.21 -3.74 19.30
C LEU A 233 6.58 -2.84 20.49
N PHE A 234 5.64 -2.06 21.00
CA PHE A 234 5.84 -1.15 22.14
C PHE A 234 5.47 -1.78 23.50
N LYS A 235 5.00 -2.99 23.50
CA LYS A 235 4.75 -3.80 24.70
C LYS A 235 5.98 -4.61 25.06
#